data_17f7f05bba3975b854cfe204b70a9da0
#
_entry.id   17f7f05bba3975b854cfe204b70a9da0
#
_cell.length_a   1.000
_cell.length_b   1.000
_cell.length_c   1.000
_cell.angle_alpha   90.00
_cell.angle_beta   90.00
_cell.angle_gamma   90.00
#
_symmetry.space_group_name_H-M   'P 1'
#
loop_
_entity.id
_entity.type
_entity.pdbx_description
1 polymer ?
#
loop_
_entity_poly.entity_id
_entity_poly.type
_entity_poly.pdbx_seq_one_letter_code
_entity_poly.pdbx_strand_id
1 'polypeptide(L)'
;MRSVSNRTRIGLLAAFTAFSAVLSTGSASAAAELNGDWAPFDRCPVDAPAMLAADGITNIATCISSSSVTGSITLGKSKVPTGNSDLQLGVIQQSNGTTTLVAPPEGALTADQAEVPGGLLGLMCPSAVPFVSAICRQLTDNSLNRITATIEPAGAPRDFNMVAAFSAGEPILTIPVRIHLRNPFLGDKCYIGTTANPVLLKPQNLNAPSLSLQRFAADGTRDDEGEMGRYTFAGADQGDATFAVPGASGCGAGLLDWAVNLKTGLPSAAGKNSVKLNDTSTYFGSPYDPAGLAPDEGRKLSEFWHSAKR
;
A
#
# COMPACT_ATOMS: atom_id res chain seq x y z
N MET A 1 31.36 -31.61 78.12
CA MET A 1 32.77 -31.56 77.70
C MET A 1 32.82 -31.32 76.20
N ARG A 2 33.50 -30.16 75.84
CA ARG A 2 34.08 -29.77 74.51
C ARG A 2 33.40 -30.25 73.22
N SER A 3 32.61 -29.43 72.60
CA SER A 3 32.83 -28.48 71.51
C SER A 3 34.03 -28.71 70.60
N VAL A 4 33.77 -28.98 69.30
CA VAL A 4 34.61 -28.45 68.22
C VAL A 4 33.69 -28.09 67.05
N SER A 5 33.71 -26.82 66.72
CA SER A 5 33.12 -26.17 65.54
C SER A 5 33.97 -26.48 64.32
N ASN A 6 33.34 -26.87 63.21
CA ASN A 6 33.97 -26.79 61.89
C ASN A 6 33.12 -25.94 60.97
N ARG A 7 33.59 -24.70 60.71
CA ARG A 7 33.06 -23.78 59.70
C ARG A 7 33.62 -24.19 58.34
N THR A 8 32.77 -24.70 57.51
CA THR A 8 33.09 -24.91 56.08
C THR A 8 32.65 -23.66 55.30
N ARG A 9 33.64 -22.95 54.78
CA ARG A 9 33.43 -21.80 53.88
C ARG A 9 33.12 -22.38 52.47
N ILE A 10 31.93 -22.17 51.95
CA ILE A 10 31.61 -22.43 50.58
C ILE A 10 31.87 -21.14 49.79
N GLY A 11 32.90 -21.18 48.94
CA GLY A 11 33.22 -20.10 48.03
C GLY A 11 32.26 -20.14 46.84
N LEU A 12 31.51 -19.07 46.63
CA LEU A 12 30.71 -18.85 45.42
C LEU A 12 31.66 -18.40 44.32
N LEU A 13 31.92 -19.31 43.36
CA LEU A 13 32.50 -18.97 42.06
C LEU A 13 31.38 -18.45 41.15
N ALA A 14 31.32 -17.13 40.97
CA ALA A 14 30.48 -16.51 39.96
C ALA A 14 31.15 -16.68 38.57
N ALA A 15 30.64 -17.61 37.79
CA ALA A 15 31.01 -17.73 36.39
C ALA A 15 30.25 -16.66 35.60
N PHE A 16 30.91 -15.58 35.20
CA PHE A 16 30.43 -14.65 34.20
C PHE A 16 30.54 -15.31 32.83
N THR A 17 29.44 -15.86 32.31
CA THR A 17 29.30 -16.19 30.90
C THR A 17 29.03 -14.90 30.13
N ALA A 18 30.04 -14.40 29.46
CA ALA A 18 29.89 -13.31 28.49
C ALA A 18 29.08 -13.84 27.30
N PHE A 19 27.83 -13.45 27.26
CA PHE A 19 26.98 -13.64 26.07
C PHE A 19 27.42 -12.62 25.00
N SER A 20 28.30 -13.04 24.10
CA SER A 20 28.64 -12.26 22.91
C SER A 20 27.42 -12.27 22.01
N ALA A 21 26.58 -11.24 22.09
CA ALA A 21 25.56 -10.97 21.10
C ALA A 21 26.27 -10.62 19.78
N VAL A 22 26.34 -11.58 18.89
CA VAL A 22 26.68 -11.34 17.48
C VAL A 22 25.53 -10.52 16.91
N LEU A 23 25.69 -9.19 16.89
CA LEU A 23 24.90 -8.32 16.06
C LEU A 23 25.24 -8.67 14.60
N SER A 24 24.47 -9.60 14.02
CA SER A 24 24.40 -9.73 12.58
C SER A 24 23.79 -8.43 12.06
N THR A 25 24.65 -7.51 11.66
CA THR A 25 24.26 -6.43 10.75
C THR A 25 23.86 -7.11 9.45
N GLY A 26 22.61 -7.50 9.36
CA GLY A 26 21.99 -7.83 8.08
C GLY A 26 22.15 -6.59 7.22
N SER A 27 23.09 -6.63 6.30
CA SER A 27 23.13 -5.70 5.19
C SER A 27 21.76 -5.80 4.56
N ALA A 28 20.94 -4.75 4.69
CA ALA A 28 19.77 -4.61 3.84
C ALA A 28 20.36 -4.61 2.42
N SER A 29 20.28 -5.75 1.76
CA SER A 29 20.56 -5.85 0.33
C SER A 29 19.55 -4.89 -0.30
N ALA A 30 20.04 -3.82 -0.92
CA ALA A 30 19.18 -2.98 -1.74
C ALA A 30 18.47 -3.96 -2.69
N ALA A 31 17.14 -3.98 -2.65
CA ALA A 31 16.38 -4.80 -3.57
C ALA A 31 16.85 -4.43 -4.97
N ALA A 32 17.23 -5.44 -5.77
CA ALA A 32 17.69 -5.18 -7.12
C ALA A 32 16.53 -4.52 -7.87
N GLU A 33 16.74 -3.29 -8.34
CA GLU A 33 15.75 -2.55 -9.11
C GLU A 33 15.57 -3.19 -10.49
N LEU A 34 14.34 -3.26 -10.96
CA LEU A 34 14.05 -3.67 -12.33
C LEU A 34 14.56 -2.64 -13.34
N ASN A 35 14.93 -3.11 -14.52
CA ASN A 35 15.46 -2.28 -15.58
C ASN A 35 14.41 -1.29 -16.12
N GLY A 36 14.79 -0.01 -16.18
CA GLY A 36 14.14 1.06 -16.92
C GLY A 36 12.62 1.02 -16.98
N ASP A 37 12.12 0.79 -18.17
CA ASP A 37 10.68 0.75 -18.48
C ASP A 37 9.90 -0.40 -17.79
N TRP A 38 10.60 -1.40 -17.24
CA TRP A 38 10.00 -2.51 -16.49
C TRP A 38 9.91 -2.24 -14.98
N ALA A 39 10.56 -1.19 -14.49
CA ALA A 39 10.58 -0.77 -13.10
C ALA A 39 9.19 -0.67 -12.42
N PRO A 40 8.08 -0.31 -13.11
CA PRO A 40 6.76 -0.30 -12.47
C PRO A 40 6.29 -1.62 -11.87
N PHE A 41 6.93 -2.75 -12.20
CA PHE A 41 6.56 -4.08 -11.72
C PHE A 41 7.49 -4.62 -10.62
N ASP A 42 8.23 -3.78 -9.93
CA ASP A 42 9.26 -4.16 -8.94
C ASP A 42 8.73 -4.99 -7.77
N ARG A 43 7.45 -4.83 -7.43
CA ARG A 43 6.75 -5.56 -6.36
C ARG A 43 5.79 -6.65 -6.87
N CYS A 44 5.74 -6.88 -8.20
CA CYS A 44 4.84 -7.90 -8.74
C CYS A 44 5.16 -9.29 -8.13
N PRO A 45 4.17 -10.04 -7.61
CA PRO A 45 4.39 -11.32 -6.93
C PRO A 45 4.59 -12.48 -7.91
N VAL A 46 5.52 -12.33 -8.87
CA VAL A 46 5.76 -13.28 -9.97
C VAL A 46 6.12 -14.69 -9.47
N ASP A 47 6.77 -14.80 -8.30
CA ASP A 47 7.19 -16.06 -7.69
C ASP A 47 6.11 -16.69 -6.80
N ALA A 48 4.95 -16.06 -6.68
CA ALA A 48 3.85 -16.68 -5.94
C ALA A 48 3.42 -18.00 -6.61
N PRO A 49 3.18 -19.07 -5.85
CA PRO A 49 2.84 -20.38 -6.43
C PRO A 49 1.68 -20.34 -7.41
N ALA A 50 0.69 -19.49 -7.15
CA ALA A 50 -0.46 -19.32 -8.03
C ALA A 50 -0.08 -18.66 -9.37
N MET A 51 0.85 -17.68 -9.35
CA MET A 51 1.38 -17.05 -10.56
C MET A 51 2.20 -18.04 -11.39
N LEU A 52 3.14 -18.76 -10.74
CA LEU A 52 3.99 -19.76 -11.39
C LEU A 52 3.20 -20.91 -12.02
N ALA A 53 2.02 -21.22 -11.48
CA ALA A 53 1.16 -22.30 -11.98
C ALA A 53 0.34 -21.94 -13.23
N ALA A 54 0.37 -20.66 -13.67
CA ALA A 54 -0.36 -20.24 -14.86
C ALA A 54 0.27 -20.85 -16.12
N ASP A 55 -0.55 -21.59 -16.85
CA ASP A 55 -0.12 -22.38 -18.02
C ASP A 55 -0.18 -21.59 -19.34
N GLY A 56 -0.74 -20.39 -19.34
CA GLY A 56 -0.92 -19.55 -20.53
C GLY A 56 -2.03 -20.02 -21.48
N ILE A 57 -2.75 -21.07 -21.12
CA ILE A 57 -3.84 -21.65 -21.93
C ILE A 57 -5.18 -21.57 -21.18
N THR A 58 -5.22 -22.17 -19.99
CA THR A 58 -6.40 -22.12 -19.11
C THR A 58 -6.32 -21.04 -18.05
N ASN A 59 -5.11 -20.63 -17.69
CA ASN A 59 -4.82 -19.61 -16.69
C ASN A 59 -3.74 -18.68 -17.23
N ILE A 60 -4.08 -17.40 -17.37
CA ILE A 60 -3.19 -16.35 -17.87
C ILE A 60 -2.71 -15.50 -16.71
N ALA A 61 -1.40 -15.39 -16.52
CA ALA A 61 -0.79 -14.58 -15.48
C ALA A 61 -0.37 -13.19 -16.02
N THR A 62 -0.75 -12.15 -15.31
CA THR A 62 -0.42 -10.77 -15.66
C THR A 62 0.02 -10.02 -14.42
N CYS A 63 1.10 -9.23 -14.52
CA CYS A 63 1.43 -8.21 -13.53
C CYS A 63 0.64 -6.94 -13.83
N ILE A 64 0.04 -6.35 -12.80
CA ILE A 64 -0.59 -5.05 -12.88
C ILE A 64 0.10 -4.11 -11.90
N SER A 65 0.45 -2.92 -12.40
CA SER A 65 0.93 -1.81 -11.59
C SER A 65 0.13 -0.56 -11.93
N SER A 66 -0.29 0.21 -10.92
CA SER A 66 -0.98 1.48 -11.12
C SER A 66 -0.45 2.50 -10.14
N SER A 67 0.12 3.59 -10.65
CA SER A 67 0.77 4.61 -9.85
C SER A 67 0.22 6.01 -10.12
N SER A 68 0.27 6.87 -9.09
CA SER A 68 -0.01 8.30 -9.18
C SER A 68 0.95 9.04 -8.26
N VAL A 69 1.41 10.22 -8.68
CA VAL A 69 2.33 11.06 -7.88
C VAL A 69 1.60 12.10 -7.05
N THR A 70 0.36 12.41 -7.37
CA THR A 70 -0.44 13.44 -6.66
C THR A 70 -1.90 13.04 -6.56
N GLY A 71 -2.53 13.53 -5.50
CA GLY A 71 -3.95 13.29 -5.32
C GLY A 71 -4.49 13.94 -4.05
N SER A 72 -5.66 13.53 -3.65
CA SER A 72 -6.24 13.92 -2.36
C SER A 72 -7.26 12.89 -1.89
N ILE A 73 -7.36 12.75 -0.58
CA ILE A 73 -8.41 11.97 0.07
C ILE A 73 -9.24 12.88 0.98
N THR A 74 -10.55 12.77 0.89
CA THR A 74 -11.49 13.45 1.81
C THR A 74 -12.19 12.39 2.65
N LEU A 75 -12.09 12.52 3.96
CA LEU A 75 -12.71 11.64 4.95
C LEU A 75 -13.57 12.50 5.86
N GLY A 76 -14.88 12.42 5.70
CA GLY A 76 -15.83 13.30 6.38
C GLY A 76 -15.56 14.78 6.10
N LYS A 77 -15.03 15.52 7.09
CA LYS A 77 -14.71 16.94 6.99
C LYS A 77 -13.24 17.23 6.70
N SER A 78 -12.39 16.21 6.69
CA SER A 78 -10.95 16.37 6.54
C SER A 78 -10.52 16.04 5.12
N LYS A 79 -9.84 16.99 4.45
CA LYS A 79 -9.21 16.77 3.15
C LYS A 79 -7.68 16.78 3.33
N VAL A 80 -7.04 15.71 2.86
CA VAL A 80 -5.60 15.50 2.96
C VAL A 80 -5.04 15.33 1.55
N PRO A 81 -4.00 16.08 1.16
CA PRO A 81 -3.28 15.80 -0.08
C PRO A 81 -2.55 14.47 0.05
N THR A 82 -2.48 13.69 -1.03
CA THR A 82 -1.69 12.47 -1.10
C THR A 82 -0.45 12.70 -1.96
N GLY A 83 0.67 12.05 -1.58
CA GLY A 83 1.87 11.92 -2.39
C GLY A 83 1.77 10.73 -3.35
N ASN A 84 2.93 10.09 -3.58
CA ASN A 84 2.97 8.90 -4.41
C ASN A 84 2.08 7.79 -3.85
N SER A 85 1.40 7.12 -4.73
CA SER A 85 0.68 5.88 -4.46
C SER A 85 0.98 4.87 -5.55
N ASP A 86 1.14 3.62 -5.16
CA ASP A 86 1.46 2.52 -6.06
C ASP A 86 0.66 1.28 -5.65
N LEU A 87 -0.09 0.75 -6.58
CA LEU A 87 -0.85 -0.48 -6.46
C LEU A 87 -0.21 -1.53 -7.37
N GLN A 88 0.24 -2.66 -6.82
CA GLN A 88 0.75 -3.77 -7.61
C GLN A 88 0.07 -5.08 -7.26
N LEU A 89 -0.22 -5.87 -8.27
CA LEU A 89 -0.93 -7.16 -8.17
C LEU A 89 -0.42 -8.14 -9.22
N GLY A 90 -0.41 -9.41 -8.86
CA GLY A 90 -0.56 -10.49 -9.82
C GLY A 90 -2.04 -10.74 -10.09
N VAL A 91 -2.39 -10.95 -11.34
CA VAL A 91 -3.75 -11.28 -11.78
C VAL A 91 -3.69 -12.58 -12.58
N ILE A 92 -4.50 -13.56 -12.18
CA ILE A 92 -4.64 -14.80 -12.91
C ILE A 92 -6.05 -14.84 -13.47
N GLN A 93 -6.15 -14.73 -14.77
CA GLN A 93 -7.41 -14.84 -15.49
C GLN A 93 -7.61 -16.28 -15.95
N GLN A 94 -8.69 -16.89 -15.52
CA GLN A 94 -9.04 -18.26 -15.88
C GLN A 94 -9.94 -18.29 -17.13
N SER A 95 -9.86 -19.36 -17.90
CA SER A 95 -10.66 -19.55 -19.12
C SER A 95 -12.16 -19.56 -18.88
N ASN A 96 -12.62 -19.82 -17.65
CA ASN A 96 -14.03 -19.75 -17.24
C ASN A 96 -14.49 -18.31 -16.92
N GLY A 97 -13.63 -17.30 -17.11
CA GLY A 97 -13.88 -15.89 -16.79
C GLY A 97 -13.66 -15.49 -15.33
N THR A 98 -13.24 -16.42 -14.46
CA THR A 98 -12.90 -16.12 -13.08
C THR A 98 -11.52 -15.45 -13.00
N THR A 99 -11.37 -14.46 -12.13
CA THR A 99 -10.11 -13.78 -11.87
C THR A 99 -9.66 -14.01 -10.43
N THR A 100 -8.41 -14.43 -10.26
CA THR A 100 -7.76 -14.54 -8.95
C THR A 100 -6.72 -13.43 -8.83
N LEU A 101 -6.76 -12.70 -7.71
CA LEU A 101 -5.79 -11.65 -7.40
C LEU A 101 -4.74 -12.18 -6.44
N VAL A 102 -3.48 -11.88 -6.71
CA VAL A 102 -2.33 -12.24 -5.91
C VAL A 102 -1.66 -10.94 -5.45
N ALA A 103 -1.68 -10.67 -4.15
CA ALA A 103 -1.03 -9.49 -3.60
C ALA A 103 0.45 -9.78 -3.29
N PRO A 104 1.35 -8.79 -3.41
CA PRO A 104 2.69 -8.86 -2.85
C PRO A 104 2.67 -9.13 -1.34
N PRO A 105 3.72 -9.71 -0.75
CA PRO A 105 3.79 -10.01 0.70
C PRO A 105 3.57 -8.78 1.59
N GLU A 106 4.05 -7.62 1.18
CA GLU A 106 3.90 -6.33 1.86
C GLU A 106 2.53 -5.67 1.64
N GLY A 107 1.69 -6.27 0.81
CA GLY A 107 0.37 -5.76 0.43
C GLY A 107 0.35 -5.12 -0.95
N ALA A 108 -0.84 -5.05 -1.54
CA ALA A 108 -1.01 -4.57 -2.91
C ALA A 108 -0.83 -3.06 -3.05
N LEU A 109 -1.26 -2.27 -2.06
CA LEU A 109 -1.22 -0.82 -2.11
C LEU A 109 -0.15 -0.28 -1.16
N THR A 110 0.73 0.57 -1.69
CA THR A 110 1.63 1.42 -0.92
C THR A 110 1.32 2.89 -1.22
N ALA A 111 1.51 3.75 -0.24
CA ALA A 111 1.32 5.19 -0.42
C ALA A 111 2.26 5.95 0.51
N ASP A 112 2.70 7.11 0.06
CA ASP A 112 3.46 8.02 0.88
C ASP A 112 2.67 8.44 2.12
N GLN A 113 3.40 8.69 3.20
CA GLN A 113 2.83 9.25 4.39
C GLN A 113 2.34 10.68 4.11
N ALA A 114 1.08 10.95 4.43
CA ALA A 114 0.47 12.26 4.24
C ALA A 114 0.39 13.03 5.55
N GLU A 115 0.65 14.32 5.52
CA GLU A 115 0.47 15.18 6.68
C GLU A 115 -0.98 15.67 6.76
N VAL A 116 -1.61 15.48 7.93
CA VAL A 116 -2.99 15.94 8.17
C VAL A 116 -2.97 17.44 8.46
N PRO A 117 -3.63 18.26 7.62
CA PRO A 117 -3.63 19.71 7.78
C PRO A 117 -4.15 20.15 9.15
N GLY A 118 -3.38 21.06 9.80
CA GLY A 118 -3.69 21.58 11.12
C GLY A 118 -3.28 20.69 12.30
N GLY A 119 -2.87 19.46 12.06
CA GLY A 119 -2.36 18.54 13.06
C GLY A 119 -3.29 18.34 14.26
N LEU A 120 -2.75 17.98 15.42
CA LEU A 120 -3.49 17.71 16.65
C LEU A 120 -4.24 18.95 17.16
N LEU A 121 -3.59 20.12 17.14
CA LEU A 121 -4.23 21.37 17.55
C LEU A 121 -5.34 21.79 16.58
N GLY A 122 -5.19 21.53 15.28
CA GLY A 122 -6.27 21.65 14.31
C GLY A 122 -7.48 20.80 14.66
N LEU A 123 -7.30 19.66 15.35
CA LEU A 123 -8.38 18.86 15.91
C LEU A 123 -9.06 19.56 17.12
N MET A 124 -8.33 20.40 17.85
CA MET A 124 -8.76 20.99 19.13
C MET A 124 -9.12 22.47 19.02
N CYS A 125 -8.65 23.19 17.97
CA CYS A 125 -8.85 24.62 17.84
C CYS A 125 -10.15 24.97 17.10
N PRO A 126 -11.04 25.77 17.71
CA PRO A 126 -12.21 26.30 17.00
C PRO A 126 -11.77 27.32 15.95
N SER A 127 -12.18 27.14 14.71
CA SER A 127 -11.85 28.00 13.56
C SER A 127 -12.56 29.37 13.58
N ALA A 128 -13.44 29.63 14.54
CA ALA A 128 -14.33 30.78 14.54
C ALA A 128 -13.79 32.04 15.24
N VAL A 129 -12.65 31.93 15.98
CA VAL A 129 -12.12 33.09 16.72
C VAL A 129 -10.76 33.48 16.13
N PRO A 130 -10.61 34.70 15.50
CA PRO A 130 -9.38 35.10 14.79
C PRO A 130 -8.12 35.08 15.64
N PHE A 131 -8.20 35.46 16.91
CA PHE A 131 -7.06 35.46 17.82
C PHE A 131 -6.62 34.07 18.21
N VAL A 132 -7.56 33.17 18.51
CA VAL A 132 -7.28 31.75 18.81
C VAL A 132 -6.73 31.04 17.58
N SER A 133 -7.24 31.35 16.39
CA SER A 133 -6.73 30.78 15.13
C SER A 133 -5.31 31.25 14.79
N ALA A 134 -4.88 32.42 15.25
CA ALA A 134 -3.51 32.92 15.08
C ALA A 134 -2.54 32.17 16.01
N ILE A 135 -2.89 31.96 17.29
CA ILE A 135 -2.13 31.18 18.25
C ILE A 135 -2.05 29.72 17.80
N CYS A 136 -3.17 29.15 17.35
CA CYS A 136 -3.20 27.78 16.82
C CYS A 136 -2.26 27.63 15.63
N ARG A 137 -2.19 28.58 14.72
CA ARG A 137 -1.24 28.56 13.58
C ARG A 137 0.22 28.60 14.03
N GLN A 138 0.57 29.38 15.03
CA GLN A 138 1.93 29.40 15.58
C GLN A 138 2.33 28.09 16.28
N LEU A 139 1.35 27.36 16.82
CA LEU A 139 1.57 26.06 17.46
C LEU A 139 1.52 24.90 16.45
N THR A 140 0.97 25.09 15.25
CA THR A 140 0.86 24.03 14.22
C THR A 140 2.21 23.59 13.66
N ASP A 141 3.24 24.43 13.70
CA ASP A 141 4.57 24.11 13.18
C ASP A 141 5.42 23.27 14.17
N ASN A 142 4.85 22.92 15.33
CA ASN A 142 5.54 22.08 16.31
C ASN A 142 5.43 20.59 15.91
N SER A 143 6.54 19.87 15.98
CA SER A 143 6.61 18.42 15.71
C SER A 143 5.64 17.60 16.56
N LEU A 144 5.32 18.03 17.78
CA LEU A 144 4.33 17.39 18.65
C LEU A 144 2.89 17.57 18.15
N ASN A 145 2.64 18.59 17.33
CA ASN A 145 1.33 18.83 16.73
C ASN A 145 1.10 18.03 15.45
N ARG A 146 2.16 17.65 14.74
CA ARG A 146 2.07 16.98 13.45
C ARG A 146 1.36 15.64 13.57
N ILE A 147 0.29 15.47 12.78
CA ILE A 147 -0.35 14.17 12.56
C ILE A 147 0.00 13.72 11.16
N THR A 148 0.49 12.51 11.05
CA THR A 148 0.70 11.85 9.77
C THR A 148 -0.28 10.71 9.59
N ALA A 149 -0.74 10.52 8.38
CA ALA A 149 -1.66 9.46 7.98
C ALA A 149 -0.97 8.54 6.97
N THR A 150 -1.03 7.23 7.22
CA THR A 150 -0.54 6.21 6.29
C THR A 150 -1.69 5.28 5.93
N ILE A 151 -1.86 5.00 4.65
CA ILE A 151 -2.82 4.00 4.19
C ILE A 151 -2.14 2.63 4.31
N GLU A 152 -2.81 1.69 5.00
CA GLU A 152 -2.33 0.34 5.19
C GLU A 152 -3.36 -0.67 4.64
N PRO A 153 -2.93 -1.81 4.06
CA PRO A 153 -3.83 -2.88 3.66
C PRO A 153 -4.64 -3.39 4.86
N ALA A 154 -5.93 -3.61 4.68
CA ALA A 154 -6.82 -4.20 5.68
C ALA A 154 -7.43 -5.53 5.23
N GLY A 155 -7.08 -5.99 4.05
CA GLY A 155 -7.50 -7.25 3.44
C GLY A 155 -7.00 -7.37 2.01
N ALA A 156 -7.21 -8.53 1.41
CA ALA A 156 -6.85 -8.76 0.01
C ALA A 156 -7.78 -7.95 -0.93
N PRO A 157 -7.25 -7.37 -2.02
CA PRO A 157 -8.05 -6.81 -3.10
C PRO A 157 -8.97 -7.88 -3.71
N ARG A 158 -10.12 -7.43 -4.25
CA ARG A 158 -11.13 -8.31 -4.87
C ARG A 158 -11.95 -7.59 -5.93
N ASP A 159 -12.86 -8.31 -6.54
CA ASP A 159 -13.83 -7.78 -7.51
C ASP A 159 -13.17 -7.08 -8.70
N PHE A 160 -12.05 -7.64 -9.21
CA PHE A 160 -11.32 -7.05 -10.32
C PHE A 160 -12.10 -7.13 -11.62
N ASN A 161 -12.22 -5.98 -12.29
CA ASN A 161 -12.87 -5.84 -13.59
C ASN A 161 -11.87 -5.30 -14.62
N MET A 162 -11.36 -6.18 -15.47
CA MET A 162 -10.40 -5.83 -16.52
C MET A 162 -10.97 -4.77 -17.48
N VAL A 163 -12.25 -4.86 -17.85
CA VAL A 163 -12.89 -3.93 -18.79
C VAL A 163 -12.97 -2.53 -18.21
N ALA A 164 -13.22 -2.41 -16.92
CA ALA A 164 -13.24 -1.12 -16.22
C ALA A 164 -11.87 -0.42 -16.23
N ALA A 165 -10.78 -1.17 -16.29
CA ALA A 165 -9.43 -0.58 -16.39
C ALA A 165 -9.20 0.16 -17.72
N PHE A 166 -9.95 -0.17 -18.76
CA PHE A 166 -9.86 0.44 -20.10
C PHE A 166 -10.89 1.54 -20.36
N SER A 167 -11.89 1.67 -19.50
CA SER A 167 -13.01 2.59 -19.64
C SER A 167 -13.08 3.56 -18.47
N ALA A 168 -14.02 4.49 -18.51
CA ALA A 168 -14.32 5.40 -17.41
C ALA A 168 -15.66 5.06 -16.77
N GLY A 169 -15.79 5.37 -15.46
CA GLY A 169 -17.06 5.36 -14.76
C GLY A 169 -17.45 4.05 -14.07
N GLU A 170 -16.63 2.99 -14.19
CA GLU A 170 -16.87 1.72 -13.51
C GLU A 170 -15.73 1.35 -12.56
N PRO A 171 -16.03 0.75 -11.38
CA PRO A 171 -15.00 0.32 -10.45
C PRO A 171 -14.08 -0.74 -11.04
N ILE A 172 -12.75 -0.53 -10.91
CA ILE A 172 -11.73 -1.45 -11.41
C ILE A 172 -11.55 -2.63 -10.46
N LEU A 173 -11.51 -2.35 -9.15
CA LEU A 173 -11.39 -3.36 -8.11
C LEU A 173 -11.86 -2.80 -6.76
N THR A 174 -11.96 -3.66 -5.76
CA THR A 174 -12.22 -3.26 -4.37
C THR A 174 -10.95 -3.46 -3.55
N ILE A 175 -10.45 -2.40 -2.89
CA ILE A 175 -9.26 -2.40 -2.04
C ILE A 175 -9.68 -2.13 -0.59
N PRO A 176 -9.64 -3.12 0.30
CA PRO A 176 -9.85 -2.91 1.73
C PRO A 176 -8.63 -2.23 2.34
N VAL A 177 -8.81 -1.06 2.94
CA VAL A 177 -7.73 -0.30 3.59
C VAL A 177 -8.15 0.17 4.98
N ARG A 178 -7.14 0.50 5.80
CA ARG A 178 -7.28 1.27 7.03
C ARG A 178 -6.29 2.41 7.00
N ILE A 179 -6.54 3.46 7.76
CA ILE A 179 -5.68 4.64 7.80
C ILE A 179 -5.09 4.73 9.20
N HIS A 180 -3.78 4.61 9.30
CA HIS A 180 -3.03 4.75 10.53
C HIS A 180 -2.68 6.22 10.77
N LEU A 181 -3.16 6.77 11.88
CA LEU A 181 -2.84 8.13 12.30
C LEU A 181 -1.72 8.09 13.33
N ARG A 182 -0.61 8.76 13.04
CA ARG A 182 0.58 8.79 13.89
C ARG A 182 0.81 10.18 14.46
N ASN A 183 0.90 10.23 15.78
CA ASN A 183 1.28 11.40 16.57
C ASN A 183 1.63 10.91 17.99
N PRO A 184 2.58 11.51 18.71
CA PRO A 184 2.96 11.08 20.07
C PRO A 184 1.81 10.94 21.05
N PHE A 185 0.78 11.77 20.93
CA PHE A 185 -0.41 11.72 21.82
C PHE A 185 -1.47 10.73 21.37
N LEU A 186 -1.53 10.42 20.07
CA LEU A 186 -2.48 9.43 19.54
C LEU A 186 -2.03 8.00 19.80
N GLY A 187 -0.73 7.78 19.99
CA GLY A 187 -0.13 6.46 20.16
C GLY A 187 -0.11 5.64 18.87
N ASP A 188 0.37 4.39 18.96
CA ASP A 188 0.64 3.54 17.79
C ASP A 188 -0.58 2.73 17.29
N LYS A 189 -1.74 2.89 17.92
CA LYS A 189 -2.95 2.10 17.62
C LYS A 189 -4.14 2.95 17.17
N CYS A 190 -3.88 4.18 16.73
CA CYS A 190 -4.93 5.08 16.26
C CYS A 190 -5.22 4.82 14.77
N TYR A 191 -6.35 4.20 14.47
CA TYR A 191 -6.76 3.83 13.12
C TYR A 191 -8.15 4.35 12.76
N ILE A 192 -8.32 4.77 11.52
CA ILE A 192 -9.62 4.91 10.88
C ILE A 192 -9.87 3.64 10.07
N GLY A 193 -10.91 2.89 10.44
CA GLY A 193 -11.14 1.56 9.93
C GLY A 193 -10.26 0.50 10.62
N THR A 194 -10.65 -0.75 10.48
CA THR A 194 -9.94 -1.93 11.01
C THR A 194 -9.98 -3.06 9.99
N THR A 195 -9.25 -4.16 10.22
CA THR A 195 -9.37 -5.37 9.40
C THR A 195 -10.79 -5.94 9.37
N ALA A 196 -11.53 -5.82 10.49
CA ALA A 196 -12.92 -6.29 10.58
C ALA A 196 -13.93 -5.31 9.97
N ASN A 197 -13.60 -4.01 9.92
CA ASN A 197 -14.44 -2.96 9.36
C ASN A 197 -13.57 -1.96 8.58
N PRO A 198 -13.05 -2.35 7.40
CA PRO A 198 -12.15 -1.53 6.60
C PRO A 198 -12.89 -0.41 5.86
N VAL A 199 -12.14 0.56 5.38
CA VAL A 199 -12.58 1.45 4.30
C VAL A 199 -12.45 0.68 2.99
N LEU A 200 -13.53 0.57 2.23
CA LEU A 200 -13.56 -0.15 0.95
C LEU A 200 -13.44 0.85 -0.19
N LEU A 201 -12.24 1.01 -0.72
CA LEU A 201 -12.00 1.86 -1.90
C LEU A 201 -12.34 1.07 -3.18
N LYS A 202 -13.05 1.74 -4.09
CA LYS A 202 -13.44 1.21 -5.40
C LYS A 202 -13.03 2.20 -6.49
N PRO A 203 -11.72 2.35 -6.76
CA PRO A 203 -11.24 3.29 -7.76
C PRO A 203 -11.80 2.97 -9.14
N GLN A 204 -12.17 4.02 -9.86
CA GLN A 204 -12.59 4.01 -11.25
C GLN A 204 -11.84 5.08 -12.03
N ASN A 205 -11.64 4.91 -13.31
CA ASN A 205 -11.14 5.98 -14.16
C ASN A 205 -12.23 7.06 -14.31
N LEU A 206 -11.88 8.32 -14.05
CA LEU A 206 -12.80 9.46 -14.21
C LEU A 206 -12.85 9.96 -15.64
N ASN A 207 -11.83 9.65 -16.43
CA ASN A 207 -11.72 9.87 -17.87
C ASN A 207 -11.03 8.66 -18.50
N ALA A 208 -11.27 8.43 -19.79
CA ALA A 208 -10.67 7.31 -20.49
C ALA A 208 -9.13 7.50 -20.60
N PRO A 209 -8.33 6.46 -20.27
CA PRO A 209 -6.90 6.49 -20.48
C PRO A 209 -6.53 6.37 -21.96
N SER A 210 -5.33 6.83 -22.31
CA SER A 210 -4.69 6.49 -23.58
C SER A 210 -4.00 5.13 -23.46
N LEU A 211 -4.08 4.31 -24.53
CA LEU A 211 -3.48 2.98 -24.57
C LEU A 211 -2.26 2.98 -25.49
N SER A 212 -1.15 2.39 -25.01
CA SER A 212 -0.02 2.00 -25.83
C SER A 212 0.47 0.59 -25.47
N LEU A 213 1.08 -0.10 -26.45
CA LEU A 213 1.74 -1.38 -26.25
C LEU A 213 3.22 -1.22 -26.55
N GLN A 214 4.06 -1.76 -25.70
CA GLN A 214 5.49 -1.86 -25.87
C GLN A 214 5.94 -3.30 -25.65
N ARG A 215 6.98 -3.74 -26.34
CA ARG A 215 7.57 -5.07 -26.17
C ARG A 215 8.99 -4.96 -25.65
N PHE A 216 9.46 -6.01 -24.98
CA PHE A 216 10.74 -6.02 -24.27
C PHE A 216 11.45 -7.36 -24.47
N ALA A 217 12.77 -7.31 -24.56
CA ALA A 217 13.65 -8.45 -24.49
C ALA A 217 13.73 -8.98 -23.04
N ALA A 218 14.32 -10.16 -22.86
CA ALA A 218 14.44 -10.84 -21.58
C ALA A 218 15.24 -10.06 -20.52
N ASP A 219 16.09 -9.12 -20.91
CA ASP A 219 16.84 -8.26 -19.98
C ASP A 219 16.07 -6.98 -19.56
N GLY A 220 14.82 -6.84 -19.99
CA GLY A 220 13.98 -5.68 -19.72
C GLY A 220 14.25 -4.48 -20.63
N THR A 221 15.13 -4.60 -21.61
CA THR A 221 15.33 -3.55 -22.61
C THR A 221 14.21 -3.56 -23.65
N ARG A 222 13.91 -2.39 -24.19
CA ARG A 222 12.88 -2.25 -25.23
C ARG A 222 13.30 -2.96 -26.51
N ASP A 223 12.41 -3.82 -27.02
CA ASP A 223 12.61 -4.59 -28.24
C ASP A 223 11.25 -4.84 -28.92
N ASP A 224 11.09 -4.37 -30.15
CA ASP A 224 9.86 -4.51 -30.90
C ASP A 224 9.53 -5.97 -31.29
N GLU A 225 10.51 -6.87 -31.18
CA GLU A 225 10.34 -8.32 -31.35
C GLU A 225 10.38 -9.10 -30.03
N GLY A 226 10.54 -8.39 -28.89
CA GLY A 226 10.62 -8.99 -27.56
C GLY A 226 9.43 -9.87 -27.18
N GLU A 227 9.64 -10.85 -26.30
CA GLU A 227 8.63 -11.83 -25.89
C GLU A 227 7.78 -11.37 -24.69
N MET A 228 8.07 -10.16 -24.16
CA MET A 228 7.30 -9.58 -23.07
C MET A 228 6.55 -8.34 -23.55
N GLY A 229 5.28 -8.27 -23.25
CA GLY A 229 4.42 -7.16 -23.56
C GLY A 229 4.08 -6.30 -22.34
N ARG A 230 4.07 -4.98 -22.52
CA ARG A 230 3.55 -4.03 -21.54
C ARG A 230 2.50 -3.15 -22.20
N TYR A 231 1.25 -3.31 -21.77
CA TYR A 231 0.20 -2.35 -22.08
C TYR A 231 0.27 -1.22 -21.06
N THR A 232 0.28 0.01 -21.54
CA THR A 232 0.30 1.22 -20.71
C THR A 232 -0.98 1.99 -20.93
N PHE A 233 -1.69 2.28 -19.83
CA PHE A 233 -2.86 3.13 -19.78
C PHE A 233 -2.47 4.39 -19.01
N ALA A 234 -2.38 5.52 -19.68
CA ALA A 234 -1.87 6.77 -19.12
C ALA A 234 -2.86 7.93 -19.25
N GLY A 235 -2.71 8.93 -18.38
CA GLY A 235 -3.46 10.19 -18.43
C GLY A 235 -4.89 10.08 -17.90
N ALA A 236 -5.26 9.00 -17.22
CA ALA A 236 -6.52 8.95 -16.50
C ALA A 236 -6.37 9.53 -15.10
N ASP A 237 -7.32 10.37 -14.69
CA ASP A 237 -7.57 10.59 -13.28
C ASP A 237 -8.36 9.39 -12.74
N GLN A 238 -7.99 8.87 -11.57
CA GLN A 238 -8.75 7.85 -10.87
C GLN A 238 -9.41 8.40 -9.61
N GLY A 239 -10.55 7.84 -9.26
CA GLY A 239 -11.24 8.28 -8.05
C GLY A 239 -12.33 7.34 -7.58
N ASP A 240 -12.77 7.58 -6.35
CA ASP A 240 -13.93 6.96 -5.75
C ASP A 240 -14.60 7.96 -4.81
N ALA A 241 -15.92 8.04 -4.87
CA ALA A 241 -16.74 8.85 -3.96
C ALA A 241 -17.88 8.02 -3.33
N THR A 242 -17.80 6.69 -3.42
CA THR A 242 -18.90 5.81 -3.05
C THR A 242 -18.72 5.12 -1.69
N PHE A 243 -17.54 5.26 -1.07
CA PHE A 243 -17.22 4.56 0.17
C PHE A 243 -17.72 5.27 1.43
N ALA A 244 -18.05 4.47 2.44
CA ALA A 244 -18.26 4.93 3.80
C ALA A 244 -16.95 4.83 4.60
N VAL A 245 -16.79 5.67 5.61
CA VAL A 245 -15.61 5.68 6.47
C VAL A 245 -16.04 5.41 7.92
N PRO A 246 -15.51 4.35 8.54
CA PRO A 246 -15.74 4.07 9.95
C PRO A 246 -15.17 5.16 10.87
N GLY A 247 -15.55 5.14 12.12
CA GLY A 247 -14.93 5.98 13.15
C GLY A 247 -13.47 5.57 13.38
N ALA A 248 -12.68 6.55 13.83
CA ALA A 248 -11.35 6.31 14.37
C ALA A 248 -11.47 5.56 15.72
N SER A 249 -10.50 4.69 15.99
CA SER A 249 -10.42 3.89 17.21
C SER A 249 -8.98 3.66 17.65
N GLY A 250 -8.79 3.45 18.97
CA GLY A 250 -7.49 3.20 19.58
C GLY A 250 -6.61 4.45 19.77
N CYS A 251 -7.12 5.64 19.49
CA CYS A 251 -6.41 6.89 19.62
C CYS A 251 -6.22 7.27 21.09
N GLY A 252 -4.94 7.49 21.51
CA GLY A 252 -4.63 7.75 22.91
C GLY A 252 -5.18 6.67 23.85
N ALA A 253 -4.99 5.40 23.51
CA ALA A 253 -5.59 4.24 24.19
C ALA A 253 -7.12 4.29 24.25
N GLY A 254 -7.77 4.88 23.24
CA GLY A 254 -9.23 5.03 23.13
C GLY A 254 -9.78 6.33 23.73
N LEU A 255 -9.00 7.05 24.53
CA LEU A 255 -9.45 8.28 25.19
C LEU A 255 -9.67 9.44 24.23
N LEU A 256 -9.00 9.43 23.07
CA LEU A 256 -9.06 10.49 22.06
C LEU A 256 -9.93 10.12 20.85
N ASP A 257 -10.51 8.94 20.79
CA ASP A 257 -11.35 8.49 19.68
C ASP A 257 -12.49 9.47 19.38
N TRP A 258 -13.18 9.94 20.44
CA TRP A 258 -14.29 10.89 20.30
C TRP A 258 -13.84 12.23 19.71
N ALA A 259 -12.66 12.73 20.11
CA ALA A 259 -12.14 14.02 19.62
C ALA A 259 -11.76 13.94 18.15
N VAL A 260 -11.06 12.86 17.75
CA VAL A 260 -10.73 12.58 16.35
C VAL A 260 -12.00 12.47 15.53
N ASN A 261 -12.98 11.67 15.97
CA ASN A 261 -14.24 11.45 15.27
C ASN A 261 -15.07 12.73 15.11
N LEU A 262 -15.20 13.51 16.17
CA LEU A 262 -15.94 14.79 16.14
C LEU A 262 -15.35 15.76 15.15
N LYS A 263 -14.02 15.92 15.17
CA LYS A 263 -13.31 16.86 14.31
C LYS A 263 -13.32 16.45 12.85
N THR A 264 -13.03 15.19 12.58
CA THR A 264 -13.02 14.64 11.21
C THR A 264 -14.42 14.40 10.66
N GLY A 265 -15.44 14.41 11.54
CA GLY A 265 -16.83 14.12 11.14
C GLY A 265 -17.04 12.64 10.84
N LEU A 266 -16.33 11.77 11.58
CA LEU A 266 -16.45 10.31 11.47
C LEU A 266 -17.36 9.73 12.57
N PRO A 267 -18.02 8.59 12.32
CA PRO A 267 -18.12 7.88 11.03
C PRO A 267 -18.82 8.71 9.96
N SER A 268 -18.44 8.51 8.69
CA SER A 268 -18.99 9.25 7.56
C SER A 268 -19.63 8.32 6.56
N ALA A 269 -20.86 8.65 6.15
CA ALA A 269 -21.62 7.85 5.19
C ALA A 269 -21.01 7.90 3.78
N ALA A 270 -21.33 6.90 2.97
CA ALA A 270 -21.04 6.90 1.54
C ALA A 270 -21.53 8.19 0.85
N GLY A 271 -20.78 8.65 -0.13
CA GLY A 271 -21.06 9.91 -0.86
C GLY A 271 -20.59 11.19 -0.14
N LYS A 272 -20.04 11.08 1.08
CA LYS A 272 -19.45 12.23 1.81
C LYS A 272 -17.92 12.14 1.87
N ASN A 273 -17.35 11.13 1.26
CA ASN A 273 -15.92 10.85 1.22
C ASN A 273 -15.49 10.77 -0.24
N SER A 274 -14.24 11.03 -0.52
CA SER A 274 -13.71 10.87 -1.86
C SER A 274 -12.21 10.62 -1.83
N VAL A 275 -11.72 9.86 -2.79
CA VAL A 275 -10.32 9.82 -3.17
C VAL A 275 -10.22 10.25 -4.63
N LYS A 276 -9.21 11.03 -4.94
CA LYS A 276 -8.83 11.39 -6.30
C LYS A 276 -7.32 11.25 -6.45
N LEU A 277 -6.90 10.50 -7.48
CA LEU A 277 -5.53 10.34 -7.92
C LEU A 277 -5.42 10.99 -9.30
N ASN A 278 -4.44 11.85 -9.48
CA ASN A 278 -4.29 12.59 -10.72
C ASN A 278 -3.25 11.91 -11.62
N ASP A 279 -3.51 11.95 -12.92
CA ASP A 279 -2.58 11.53 -13.97
C ASP A 279 -2.00 10.14 -13.69
N THR A 280 -2.87 9.16 -13.50
CA THR A 280 -2.47 7.79 -13.19
C THR A 280 -1.85 7.11 -14.40
N SER A 281 -0.82 6.32 -14.14
CA SER A 281 -0.22 5.40 -15.10
C SER A 281 -0.46 3.98 -14.64
N THR A 282 -1.20 3.22 -15.45
CA THR A 282 -1.49 1.81 -15.16
C THR A 282 -0.84 0.94 -16.22
N TYR A 283 -0.13 -0.09 -15.76
CA TYR A 283 0.65 -0.99 -16.60
C TYR A 283 0.15 -2.42 -16.41
N PHE A 284 0.07 -3.15 -17.53
CA PHE A 284 -0.20 -4.58 -17.57
C PHE A 284 0.99 -5.26 -18.25
N GLY A 285 1.67 -6.14 -17.54
CA GLY A 285 2.84 -6.88 -18.04
C GLY A 285 2.56 -8.37 -18.09
N SER A 286 2.74 -8.99 -19.26
CA SER A 286 2.62 -10.43 -19.45
C SER A 286 3.51 -10.89 -20.61
N PRO A 287 3.85 -12.19 -20.70
CA PRO A 287 4.43 -12.74 -21.90
C PRO A 287 3.58 -12.42 -23.14
N TYR A 288 4.24 -12.09 -24.22
CA TYR A 288 3.63 -11.70 -25.47
C TYR A 288 3.97 -12.71 -26.57
N ASP A 289 2.98 -13.38 -27.08
CA ASP A 289 3.09 -14.24 -28.25
C ASP A 289 2.12 -13.76 -29.32
N PRO A 290 2.58 -13.27 -30.49
CA PRO A 290 1.71 -12.83 -31.56
C PRO A 290 0.87 -13.96 -32.16
N ALA A 291 1.26 -15.23 -31.98
CA ALA A 291 0.52 -16.40 -32.43
C ALA A 291 -0.58 -16.85 -31.45
N GLY A 292 -0.63 -16.26 -30.24
CA GLY A 292 -1.64 -16.61 -29.24
C GLY A 292 -1.10 -16.70 -27.81
N LEU A 293 -1.50 -17.75 -27.09
CA LEU A 293 -1.17 -17.94 -25.68
C LEU A 293 0.24 -18.54 -25.53
N ALA A 294 1.03 -17.95 -24.64
CA ALA A 294 2.38 -18.43 -24.35
C ALA A 294 2.34 -19.62 -23.37
N PRO A 295 2.74 -20.84 -23.76
CA PRO A 295 2.78 -21.96 -22.84
C PRO A 295 3.76 -21.65 -21.68
N ASP A 296 3.43 -22.15 -20.47
CA ASP A 296 4.21 -21.93 -19.23
C ASP A 296 4.34 -20.43 -18.86
N GLU A 297 3.31 -19.66 -19.14
CA GLU A 297 3.32 -18.21 -19.06
C GLU A 297 3.76 -17.67 -17.69
N GLY A 298 3.27 -18.27 -16.61
CA GLY A 298 3.64 -17.83 -15.26
C GLY A 298 5.13 -17.97 -14.97
N ARG A 299 5.76 -19.06 -15.43
CA ARG A 299 7.22 -19.25 -15.30
C ARG A 299 7.99 -18.29 -16.20
N LYS A 300 7.57 -18.08 -17.44
CA LYS A 300 8.18 -17.11 -18.36
C LYS A 300 8.13 -15.68 -17.78
N LEU A 301 6.99 -15.30 -17.19
CA LEU A 301 6.85 -14.02 -16.53
C LEU A 301 7.83 -13.85 -15.36
N SER A 302 7.99 -14.88 -14.53
CA SER A 302 8.96 -14.88 -13.43
C SER A 302 10.41 -14.83 -13.94
N GLU A 303 10.77 -15.68 -14.92
CA GLU A 303 12.11 -15.69 -15.52
C GLU A 303 12.48 -14.35 -16.12
N PHE A 304 11.55 -13.74 -16.89
CA PHE A 304 11.73 -12.42 -17.44
C PHE A 304 11.95 -11.35 -16.35
N TRP A 305 11.08 -11.35 -15.35
CA TRP A 305 11.17 -10.38 -14.25
C TRP A 305 12.52 -10.48 -13.52
N HIS A 306 13.02 -11.70 -13.28
CA HIS A 306 14.35 -11.92 -12.68
C HIS A 306 15.49 -11.50 -13.61
N SER A 307 15.35 -11.72 -14.91
CA SER A 307 16.36 -11.32 -15.90
C SER A 307 16.43 -9.79 -16.12
N ALA A 308 15.31 -9.09 -15.87
CA ALA A 308 15.24 -7.62 -15.95
C ALA A 308 15.80 -6.90 -14.71
N LYS A 309 16.22 -7.62 -13.67
CA LYS A 309 16.89 -7.05 -12.48
C LYS A 309 18.30 -6.57 -12.84
N ARG A 310 18.68 -5.44 -12.24
CA ARG A 310 20.05 -4.90 -12.31
C ARG A 310 20.87 -5.29 -11.11
#